data_1493afdadcd7d8b7159de017f766cdec
#
_entry.id   1493afdadcd7d8b7159de017f766cdec
#
_cell.length_a   1.000
_cell.length_b   1.000
_cell.length_c   1.000
_cell.angle_alpha   90.00
_cell.angle_beta   90.00
_cell.angle_gamma   90.00
#
_symmetry.space_group_name_H-M   'P 1'
#
loop_
_entity.id
_entity.type
_entity.pdbx_description
1 polymer ?
#
loop_
_entity_poly.entity_id
_entity_poly.type
_entity_poly.pdbx_seq_one_letter_code
_entity_poly.pdbx_strand_id
1 'polypeptide(L)'
;MNKKSHLRNSFSLMKTCYNEMRQKCARVYCKAQKMQNINQDSSKKTGDIGMTKAVFFDIDDTIYDYIGAHNNTMPVMKEWAYKNLGIAQDELEKYVAEARIKADDRAGRDYAVNHNRLVRFQCMLETLGKPVFPYAYDMYNLYWDTLIDQITPAPGIEELMKELKQRGIYIGLGSNMTADVQYQKVLKLGLGKYIDGIVTSEEAGEEKPHRKLFDLCVEKAGVTIEESIFIGDSIAHDVTGAQNIGMPVILYRPKENVNEIEWLQTEKGKCPVIAHFSQFFEAAKLL
;
A
#
# COMPACT_ATOMS: atom_id res chain seq x y z
N MET A 1 -6.47 52.08 -2.16
CA MET A 1 -7.61 51.39 -1.50
C MET A 1 -8.02 50.17 -2.31
N ASN A 2 -8.21 49.04 -1.65
CA ASN A 2 -8.93 47.80 -2.09
C ASN A 2 -8.22 46.67 -2.86
N LYS A 3 -7.07 46.21 -2.39
CA LYS A 3 -6.63 44.81 -2.66
C LYS A 3 -6.99 43.81 -1.52
N LYS A 4 -7.24 44.31 -0.30
CA LYS A 4 -7.58 43.46 0.86
C LYS A 4 -9.03 42.96 0.91
N SER A 5 -9.97 43.66 0.24
CA SER A 5 -11.39 43.26 0.19
C SER A 5 -11.64 42.12 -0.82
N HIS A 6 -10.92 42.05 -1.93
CA HIS A 6 -11.04 40.97 -2.92
C HIS A 6 -10.50 39.63 -2.40
N LEU A 7 -9.40 39.62 -1.64
CA LEU A 7 -8.85 38.43 -1.05
C LEU A 7 -9.75 37.81 0.04
N ARG A 8 -10.41 38.65 0.86
CA ARG A 8 -11.35 38.14 1.88
C ARG A 8 -12.61 37.54 1.25
N ASN A 9 -13.13 38.08 0.18
CA ASN A 9 -14.29 37.51 -0.53
C ASN A 9 -13.94 36.19 -1.24
N SER A 10 -12.74 36.06 -1.79
CA SER A 10 -12.28 34.83 -2.43
C SER A 10 -12.10 33.67 -1.44
N PHE A 11 -11.57 33.97 -0.25
CA PHE A 11 -11.43 32.97 0.84
C PHE A 11 -12.77 32.53 1.43
N SER A 12 -13.74 33.46 1.52
CA SER A 12 -15.10 33.15 1.97
C SER A 12 -15.83 32.25 0.97
N LEU A 13 -15.73 32.53 -0.31
CA LEU A 13 -16.30 31.72 -1.39
C LEU A 13 -15.68 30.33 -1.45
N MET A 14 -14.35 30.18 -1.30
CA MET A 14 -13.70 28.89 -1.22
C MET A 14 -14.16 28.06 -0.02
N LYS A 15 -14.31 28.67 1.17
CA LYS A 15 -14.85 27.98 2.36
C LYS A 15 -16.29 27.52 2.16
N THR A 16 -17.11 28.31 1.53
CA THR A 16 -18.52 27.95 1.25
C THR A 16 -18.59 26.79 0.25
N CYS A 17 -17.85 26.85 -0.87
CA CYS A 17 -17.75 25.75 -1.83
C CYS A 17 -17.22 24.45 -1.19
N TYR A 18 -16.18 24.56 -0.36
CA TYR A 18 -15.62 23.41 0.35
C TYR A 18 -16.65 22.77 1.31
N ASN A 19 -17.39 23.57 2.06
CA ASN A 19 -18.42 23.09 2.98
C ASN A 19 -19.61 22.45 2.24
N GLU A 20 -20.03 23.03 1.12
CA GLU A 20 -21.11 22.47 0.28
C GLU A 20 -20.68 21.13 -0.37
N MET A 21 -19.44 21.05 -0.83
CA MET A 21 -18.88 19.83 -1.39
C MET A 21 -18.79 18.73 -0.32
N ARG A 22 -18.35 19.08 0.89
CA ARG A 22 -18.27 18.17 2.04
C ARG A 22 -19.65 17.66 2.46
N GLN A 23 -20.68 18.52 2.46
CA GLN A 23 -22.06 18.12 2.75
C GLN A 23 -22.67 17.25 1.65
N LYS A 24 -22.36 17.51 0.37
CA LYS A 24 -22.77 16.63 -0.74
C LYS A 24 -22.12 15.26 -0.64
N CYS A 25 -20.81 15.20 -0.37
CA CYS A 25 -20.12 13.92 -0.15
C CYS A 25 -20.70 13.14 1.03
N ALA A 26 -20.97 13.79 2.17
CA ALA A 26 -21.58 13.16 3.33
C ALA A 26 -23.01 12.61 3.04
N ARG A 27 -23.81 13.31 2.24
CA ARG A 27 -25.15 12.84 1.83
C ARG A 27 -25.08 11.65 0.86
N VAL A 28 -24.12 11.64 -0.06
CA VAL A 28 -23.87 10.52 -0.98
C VAL A 28 -23.42 9.30 -0.19
N TYR A 29 -22.50 9.49 0.78
CA TYR A 29 -22.00 8.42 1.65
C TYR A 29 -23.12 7.83 2.53
N CYS A 30 -23.96 8.67 3.14
CA CYS A 30 -25.10 8.24 3.95
C CYS A 30 -26.19 7.53 3.11
N LYS A 31 -26.35 7.91 1.83
CA LYS A 31 -27.30 7.27 0.90
C LYS A 31 -26.77 5.88 0.46
N ALA A 32 -25.46 5.78 0.24
CA ALA A 32 -24.80 4.51 -0.09
C ALA A 32 -24.90 3.51 1.07
N GLN A 33 -24.69 3.94 2.33
CA GLN A 33 -24.86 3.09 3.52
C GLN A 33 -26.32 2.64 3.72
N LYS A 34 -27.30 3.48 3.43
CA LYS A 34 -28.74 3.07 3.52
C LYS A 34 -29.14 2.08 2.42
N MET A 35 -28.53 2.13 1.25
CA MET A 35 -28.77 1.15 0.18
C MET A 35 -28.08 -0.21 0.45
N GLN A 36 -27.00 -0.25 1.23
CA GLN A 36 -26.35 -1.49 1.64
C GLN A 36 -27.18 -2.29 2.66
N ASN A 37 -28.00 -1.63 3.49
CA ASN A 37 -28.85 -2.29 4.49
C ASN A 37 -30.15 -2.89 3.95
N ILE A 38 -30.47 -2.78 2.65
CA ILE A 38 -31.73 -3.29 2.07
C ILE A 38 -31.54 -4.65 1.37
N ASN A 39 -30.32 -5.13 1.18
CA ASN A 39 -30.04 -6.38 0.47
C ASN A 39 -29.54 -7.54 1.35
N GLN A 40 -29.94 -7.60 2.60
CA GLN A 40 -29.71 -8.79 3.43
C GLN A 40 -30.88 -9.78 3.28
N ASP A 41 -31.05 -10.36 2.12
CA ASP A 41 -31.69 -11.66 1.96
C ASP A 41 -31.48 -12.20 0.54
N SER A 42 -30.45 -13.05 0.37
CA SER A 42 -30.48 -14.06 -0.70
C SER A 42 -29.25 -14.98 -0.64
N SER A 43 -29.53 -16.25 -0.37
CA SER A 43 -28.82 -17.44 -0.86
C SER A 43 -27.35 -17.63 -0.46
N LYS A 44 -27.12 -18.61 0.38
CA LYS A 44 -25.86 -19.33 0.62
C LYS A 44 -25.15 -19.59 -0.71
N LYS A 45 -24.12 -18.79 -1.02
CA LYS A 45 -23.15 -19.11 -2.06
C LYS A 45 -22.00 -19.89 -1.46
N THR A 46 -21.63 -20.97 -2.13
CA THR A 46 -20.48 -21.83 -1.91
C THR A 46 -19.22 -20.99 -1.66
N GLY A 47 -18.62 -21.12 -0.46
CA GLY A 47 -17.36 -20.43 -0.12
C GLY A 47 -17.40 -19.66 1.19
N ASP A 48 -18.14 -20.17 2.19
CA ASP A 48 -18.13 -19.58 3.53
C ASP A 48 -16.69 -19.66 4.10
N ILE A 49 -16.12 -18.51 4.44
CA ILE A 49 -14.81 -18.38 5.09
C ILE A 49 -14.96 -18.17 6.60
N GLY A 50 -15.98 -18.81 7.17
CA GLY A 50 -16.19 -18.86 8.61
C GLY A 50 -16.47 -17.49 9.25
N MET A 51 -15.71 -17.15 10.29
CA MET A 51 -15.89 -15.92 11.05
C MET A 51 -15.18 -14.69 10.46
N THR A 52 -14.55 -14.79 9.28
CA THR A 52 -13.76 -13.70 8.69
C THR A 52 -14.64 -12.49 8.36
N LYS A 53 -14.34 -11.35 8.98
CA LYS A 53 -15.04 -10.06 8.78
C LYS A 53 -14.18 -9.02 8.06
N ALA A 54 -12.85 -9.18 8.08
CA ALA A 54 -11.92 -8.28 7.42
C ALA A 54 -10.80 -9.03 6.71
N VAL A 55 -10.38 -8.49 5.56
CA VAL A 55 -9.19 -8.94 4.84
C VAL A 55 -8.28 -7.74 4.61
N PHE A 56 -7.02 -7.86 5.03
CA PHE A 56 -6.01 -6.84 4.85
C PHE A 56 -4.99 -7.30 3.83
N PHE A 57 -4.63 -6.41 2.91
CA PHE A 57 -3.62 -6.66 1.89
C PHE A 57 -2.41 -5.77 2.12
N ASP A 58 -1.21 -6.33 1.96
CA ASP A 58 -0.06 -5.50 1.63
C ASP A 58 -0.23 -4.87 0.24
N ILE A 59 0.62 -3.92 -0.11
CA ILE A 59 0.52 -3.16 -1.36
C ILE A 59 1.60 -3.60 -2.36
N ASP A 60 2.87 -3.38 -2.01
CA ASP A 60 4.00 -3.58 -2.91
C ASP A 60 4.28 -5.09 -3.10
N ASP A 61 4.40 -5.56 -4.34
CA ASP A 61 4.53 -6.99 -4.71
C ASP A 61 3.36 -7.90 -4.27
N THR A 62 2.25 -7.28 -3.80
CA THR A 62 1.01 -7.98 -3.47
C THR A 62 -0.12 -7.57 -4.39
N ILE A 63 -0.61 -6.33 -4.35
CA ILE A 63 -1.72 -5.90 -5.21
C ILE A 63 -1.27 -5.38 -6.58
N TYR A 64 0.02 -5.24 -6.80
CA TYR A 64 0.68 -4.96 -8.07
C TYR A 64 2.15 -5.43 -8.03
N ASP A 65 2.81 -5.55 -9.20
CA ASP A 65 4.23 -5.91 -9.33
C ASP A 65 5.12 -4.67 -9.13
N TYR A 66 5.59 -4.48 -7.90
CA TYR A 66 6.52 -3.39 -7.56
C TYR A 66 7.92 -3.64 -8.15
N ILE A 67 8.43 -4.87 -8.05
CA ILE A 67 9.79 -5.21 -8.52
C ILE A 67 9.89 -4.98 -10.02
N GLY A 68 8.92 -5.43 -10.81
CA GLY A 68 8.89 -5.20 -12.25
C GLY A 68 8.82 -3.71 -12.60
N ALA A 69 7.94 -2.95 -11.93
CA ALA A 69 7.83 -1.51 -12.13
C ALA A 69 9.11 -0.77 -11.74
N HIS A 70 9.77 -1.16 -10.64
CA HIS A 70 11.06 -0.61 -10.22
C HIS A 70 12.14 -0.87 -11.27
N ASN A 71 12.27 -2.11 -11.74
CA ASN A 71 13.28 -2.49 -12.73
C ASN A 71 13.10 -1.73 -14.05
N ASN A 72 11.87 -1.46 -14.46
CA ASN A 72 11.58 -0.64 -15.64
C ASN A 72 11.84 0.86 -15.41
N THR A 73 11.78 1.34 -14.18
CA THR A 73 12.05 2.73 -13.82
C THR A 73 13.55 3.04 -13.78
N MET A 74 14.37 2.08 -13.37
CA MET A 74 15.82 2.31 -13.17
C MET A 74 16.59 2.75 -14.42
N PRO A 75 16.33 2.26 -15.64
CA PRO A 75 16.98 2.78 -16.85
C PRO A 75 16.73 4.29 -17.06
N VAL A 76 15.51 4.77 -16.82
CA VAL A 76 15.16 6.20 -16.92
C VAL A 76 15.93 7.01 -15.88
N MET A 77 16.03 6.52 -14.65
CA MET A 77 16.80 7.16 -13.58
C MET A 77 18.29 7.24 -13.92
N LYS A 78 18.86 6.16 -14.47
CA LYS A 78 20.27 6.08 -14.87
C LYS A 78 20.59 7.08 -15.98
N GLU A 79 19.75 7.17 -16.99
CA GLU A 79 19.93 8.12 -18.08
C GLU A 79 19.83 9.57 -17.58
N TRP A 80 18.86 9.87 -16.75
CA TRP A 80 18.67 11.20 -16.17
C TRP A 80 19.86 11.60 -15.29
N ALA A 81 20.35 10.71 -14.42
CA ALA A 81 21.47 10.95 -13.51
C ALA A 81 22.78 11.16 -14.29
N TYR A 82 23.00 10.41 -15.37
CA TYR A 82 24.14 10.62 -16.25
C TYR A 82 24.12 12.01 -16.91
N LYS A 83 22.98 12.39 -17.51
CA LYS A 83 22.83 13.67 -18.21
C LYS A 83 22.93 14.89 -17.30
N ASN A 84 22.34 14.84 -16.12
CA ASN A 84 22.20 16.01 -15.26
C ASN A 84 23.25 16.10 -14.15
N LEU A 85 23.81 14.96 -13.74
CA LEU A 85 24.74 14.90 -12.60
C LEU A 85 26.10 14.31 -12.97
N GLY A 86 26.27 13.77 -14.18
CA GLY A 86 27.53 13.11 -14.60
C GLY A 86 27.82 11.83 -13.81
N ILE A 87 26.77 11.18 -13.26
CA ILE A 87 26.89 9.89 -12.56
C ILE A 87 26.84 8.78 -13.60
N ALA A 88 27.85 7.91 -13.61
CA ALA A 88 27.89 6.78 -14.54
C ALA A 88 26.68 5.85 -14.32
N GLN A 89 26.11 5.36 -15.42
CA GLN A 89 24.82 4.61 -15.36
C GLN A 89 24.92 3.31 -14.55
N ASP A 90 26.06 2.65 -14.57
CA ASP A 90 26.37 1.44 -13.82
C ASP A 90 26.64 1.68 -12.32
N GLU A 91 26.92 2.92 -11.92
CA GLU A 91 27.19 3.28 -10.54
C GLU A 91 25.96 3.76 -9.76
N LEU A 92 24.88 4.22 -10.44
CA LEU A 92 23.76 4.86 -9.76
C LEU A 92 23.13 3.95 -8.70
N GLU A 93 22.88 2.67 -9.02
CA GLU A 93 22.26 1.73 -8.08
C GLU A 93 23.12 1.51 -6.83
N LYS A 94 24.43 1.42 -7.00
CA LYS A 94 25.39 1.32 -5.89
C LYS A 94 25.29 2.54 -4.98
N TYR A 95 25.32 3.75 -5.56
CA TYR A 95 25.22 4.98 -4.75
C TYR A 95 23.87 5.13 -4.05
N VAL A 96 22.78 4.71 -4.69
CA VAL A 96 21.43 4.70 -4.06
C VAL A 96 21.38 3.69 -2.92
N ALA A 97 22.00 2.51 -3.07
CA ALA A 97 22.06 1.49 -2.02
C ALA A 97 22.90 1.95 -0.82
N GLU A 98 24.06 2.54 -1.06
CA GLU A 98 24.91 3.13 -0.01
C GLU A 98 24.19 4.27 0.73
N ALA A 99 23.47 5.12 -0.01
CA ALA A 99 22.68 6.20 0.57
C ALA A 99 21.51 5.69 1.41
N ARG A 100 20.90 4.56 1.02
CA ARG A 100 19.88 3.90 1.84
C ARG A 100 20.41 3.53 3.20
N ILE A 101 21.56 2.83 3.26
CA ILE A 101 22.21 2.43 4.52
C ILE A 101 22.45 3.66 5.39
N LYS A 102 22.99 4.73 4.80
CA LYS A 102 23.29 5.98 5.51
C LYS A 102 22.03 6.70 6.03
N ALA A 103 20.94 6.66 5.27
CA ALA A 103 19.65 7.22 5.70
C ALA A 103 19.05 6.39 6.84
N ASP A 104 19.12 5.06 6.73
CA ASP A 104 18.65 4.14 7.76
C ASP A 104 19.45 4.30 9.07
N ASP A 105 20.76 4.47 8.99
CA ASP A 105 21.60 4.71 10.17
C ASP A 105 21.29 6.05 10.88
N ARG A 106 20.87 7.08 10.12
CA ARG A 106 20.49 8.39 10.68
C ARG A 106 19.09 8.39 11.32
N ALA A 107 18.15 7.71 10.67
CA ALA A 107 16.75 7.73 11.07
C ALA A 107 16.39 6.67 12.12
N GLY A 108 17.21 5.63 12.27
CA GLY A 108 16.88 4.38 12.93
C GLY A 108 16.25 3.39 11.95
N ARG A 109 16.13 2.13 12.35
CA ARG A 109 15.54 1.07 11.52
C ARG A 109 14.05 0.93 11.82
N ASP A 110 13.33 0.34 10.88
CA ASP A 110 11.91 -0.01 11.01
C ASP A 110 10.95 1.19 11.13
N TYR A 111 11.31 2.30 10.47
CA TYR A 111 10.48 3.50 10.35
C TYR A 111 10.16 3.84 8.90
N ALA A 112 8.99 4.40 8.65
CA ALA A 112 8.53 4.78 7.30
C ALA A 112 9.50 5.71 6.55
N VAL A 113 10.29 6.50 7.26
CA VAL A 113 11.32 7.38 6.67
C VAL A 113 12.39 6.58 5.91
N ASN A 114 12.60 5.31 6.25
CA ASN A 114 13.55 4.42 5.56
C ASN A 114 13.10 4.12 4.12
N HIS A 115 11.83 4.28 3.82
CA HIS A 115 11.27 4.18 2.46
C HIS A 115 11.20 5.53 1.73
N ASN A 116 11.51 6.65 2.40
CA ASN A 116 11.48 7.97 1.78
C ASN A 116 12.62 8.17 0.79
N ARG A 117 12.32 8.01 -0.50
CA ARG A 117 13.32 8.14 -1.57
C ARG A 117 13.90 9.53 -1.71
N LEU A 118 13.16 10.58 -1.32
CA LEU A 118 13.69 11.93 -1.32
C LEU A 118 14.89 12.06 -0.37
N VAL A 119 14.77 11.51 0.85
CA VAL A 119 15.87 11.48 1.82
C VAL A 119 17.05 10.64 1.30
N ARG A 120 16.77 9.51 0.64
CA ARG A 120 17.83 8.68 0.02
C ARG A 120 18.59 9.44 -1.08
N PHE A 121 17.88 10.09 -1.99
CA PHE A 121 18.51 10.90 -3.04
C PHE A 121 19.28 12.09 -2.48
N GLN A 122 18.72 12.75 -1.45
CA GLN A 122 19.46 13.78 -0.72
C GLN A 122 20.78 13.23 -0.15
N CYS A 123 20.74 12.12 0.60
CA CYS A 123 21.93 11.50 1.19
C CYS A 123 22.95 11.07 0.12
N MET A 124 22.49 10.58 -1.03
CA MET A 124 23.35 10.23 -2.16
C MET A 124 24.08 11.46 -2.70
N LEU A 125 23.35 12.52 -3.00
CA LEU A 125 23.93 13.76 -3.55
C LEU A 125 24.92 14.40 -2.58
N GLU A 126 24.59 14.47 -1.28
CA GLU A 126 25.50 14.95 -0.23
C GLU A 126 26.79 14.12 -0.19
N THR A 127 26.70 12.80 -0.29
CA THR A 127 27.86 11.90 -0.26
C THR A 127 28.75 12.07 -1.48
N LEU A 128 28.16 12.33 -2.65
CA LEU A 128 28.87 12.55 -3.90
C LEU A 128 29.34 14.01 -4.08
N GLY A 129 29.10 14.90 -3.11
CA GLY A 129 29.43 16.32 -3.23
C GLY A 129 28.69 17.03 -4.36
N LYS A 130 27.50 16.53 -4.72
CA LYS A 130 26.64 17.10 -5.76
C LYS A 130 25.62 18.07 -5.15
N PRO A 131 25.13 19.07 -5.90
CA PRO A 131 24.06 19.94 -5.41
C PRO A 131 22.80 19.15 -5.05
N VAL A 132 22.26 19.39 -3.86
CA VAL A 132 21.03 18.74 -3.42
C VAL A 132 19.81 19.35 -4.14
N PHE A 133 19.75 20.66 -4.28
CA PHE A 133 18.67 21.37 -4.95
C PHE A 133 19.05 21.74 -6.39
N PRO A 134 18.12 21.57 -7.37
CA PRO A 134 16.78 20.93 -7.24
C PRO A 134 16.83 19.40 -7.32
N TYR A 135 17.97 18.80 -7.58
CA TYR A 135 18.17 17.46 -8.09
C TYR A 135 17.58 16.33 -7.23
N ALA A 136 17.64 16.45 -5.89
CA ALA A 136 17.02 15.41 -5.03
C ALA A 136 15.51 15.31 -5.28
N TYR A 137 14.85 16.46 -5.41
CA TYR A 137 13.42 16.52 -5.65
C TYR A 137 13.04 16.10 -7.08
N ASP A 138 13.85 16.50 -8.06
CA ASP A 138 13.67 16.08 -9.46
C ASP A 138 13.80 14.55 -9.60
N MET A 139 14.80 13.95 -8.95
CA MET A 139 14.96 12.49 -8.91
C MET A 139 13.80 11.79 -8.23
N TYR A 140 13.31 12.37 -7.12
CA TYR A 140 12.17 11.82 -6.39
C TYR A 140 10.90 11.80 -7.26
N ASN A 141 10.58 12.90 -7.90
CA ASN A 141 9.42 13.00 -8.78
C ASN A 141 9.58 12.08 -9.99
N LEU A 142 10.73 12.13 -10.68
CA LEU A 142 10.98 11.27 -11.83
C LEU A 142 10.81 9.79 -11.49
N TYR A 143 11.32 9.36 -10.33
CA TYR A 143 11.21 7.97 -9.89
C TYR A 143 9.75 7.55 -9.69
N TRP A 144 9.00 8.33 -8.89
CA TRP A 144 7.62 7.94 -8.57
C TRP A 144 6.67 8.16 -9.74
N ASP A 145 6.80 9.22 -10.50
CA ASP A 145 6.00 9.45 -11.70
C ASP A 145 6.20 8.30 -12.70
N THR A 146 7.45 7.92 -12.96
CA THR A 146 7.76 6.83 -13.90
C THR A 146 7.27 5.48 -13.38
N LEU A 147 7.44 5.19 -12.08
CA LEU A 147 7.00 3.93 -11.49
C LEU A 147 5.47 3.83 -11.47
N ILE A 148 4.82 4.87 -10.96
CA ILE A 148 3.35 4.86 -10.78
C ILE A 148 2.64 4.87 -12.14
N ASP A 149 3.19 5.52 -13.17
CA ASP A 149 2.53 5.57 -14.47
C ASP A 149 2.34 4.18 -15.12
N GLN A 150 3.20 3.25 -14.84
CA GLN A 150 3.21 1.92 -15.46
C GLN A 150 2.54 0.81 -14.63
N ILE A 151 2.20 1.04 -13.35
CA ILE A 151 1.62 -0.01 -12.52
C ILE A 151 0.18 -0.34 -12.92
N THR A 152 -0.14 -1.63 -12.83
CA THR A 152 -1.48 -2.19 -13.06
C THR A 152 -1.83 -3.16 -11.94
N PRO A 153 -3.12 -3.37 -11.63
CA PRO A 153 -3.53 -4.34 -10.63
C PRO A 153 -2.99 -5.74 -10.93
N ALA A 154 -2.58 -6.45 -9.89
CA ALA A 154 -2.20 -7.85 -10.00
C ALA A 154 -3.38 -8.70 -10.53
N PRO A 155 -3.11 -9.74 -11.34
CA PRO A 155 -4.17 -10.56 -11.92
C PRO A 155 -5.11 -11.17 -10.86
N GLY A 156 -6.42 -10.94 -11.01
CA GLY A 156 -7.46 -11.48 -10.14
C GLY A 156 -7.71 -10.72 -8.83
N ILE A 157 -6.93 -9.65 -8.53
CA ILE A 157 -7.11 -8.88 -7.29
C ILE A 157 -8.43 -8.09 -7.31
N GLU A 158 -8.80 -7.49 -8.43
CA GLU A 158 -10.03 -6.70 -8.54
C GLU A 158 -11.26 -7.60 -8.38
N GLU A 159 -11.26 -8.77 -8.99
CA GLU A 159 -12.31 -9.78 -8.87
C GLU A 159 -12.45 -10.26 -7.41
N LEU A 160 -11.34 -10.54 -6.73
CA LEU A 160 -11.36 -10.92 -5.31
C LEU A 160 -11.93 -9.79 -4.45
N MET A 161 -11.46 -8.55 -4.60
CA MET A 161 -11.95 -7.41 -3.83
C MET A 161 -13.45 -7.18 -4.06
N LYS A 162 -13.92 -7.30 -5.30
CA LYS A 162 -15.34 -7.21 -5.64
C LYS A 162 -16.16 -8.29 -4.95
N GLU A 163 -15.68 -9.53 -4.92
CA GLU A 163 -16.37 -10.64 -4.25
C GLU A 163 -16.38 -10.46 -2.73
N LEU A 164 -15.28 -10.04 -2.11
CA LEU A 164 -15.22 -9.73 -0.68
C LEU A 164 -16.23 -8.63 -0.32
N LYS A 165 -16.32 -7.57 -1.11
CA LYS A 165 -17.34 -6.51 -0.90
C LYS A 165 -18.77 -7.03 -1.02
N GLN A 166 -19.05 -7.91 -1.97
CA GLN A 166 -20.39 -8.53 -2.10
C GLN A 166 -20.77 -9.40 -0.89
N ARG A 167 -19.77 -9.92 -0.17
CA ARG A 167 -19.95 -10.68 1.07
C ARG A 167 -20.01 -9.82 2.32
N GLY A 168 -19.86 -8.49 2.18
CA GLY A 168 -19.84 -7.55 3.30
C GLY A 168 -18.55 -7.58 4.12
N ILE A 169 -17.47 -8.12 3.57
CA ILE A 169 -16.17 -8.19 4.23
C ILE A 169 -15.46 -6.85 4.09
N TYR A 170 -14.91 -6.35 5.19
CA TYR A 170 -14.06 -5.15 5.21
C TYR A 170 -12.75 -5.41 4.46
N ILE A 171 -12.37 -4.49 3.58
CA ILE A 171 -11.10 -4.55 2.84
C ILE A 171 -10.21 -3.42 3.31
N GLY A 172 -9.10 -3.79 3.96
CA GLY A 172 -8.07 -2.86 4.39
C GLY A 172 -6.75 -3.06 3.65
N LEU A 173 -5.92 -2.02 3.68
CA LEU A 173 -4.52 -2.11 3.25
C LEU A 173 -3.61 -1.88 4.45
N GLY A 174 -2.50 -2.65 4.55
CA GLY A 174 -1.51 -2.52 5.60
C GLY A 174 -0.09 -2.58 5.04
N SER A 175 0.61 -1.44 4.90
CA SER A 175 1.86 -1.39 4.14
C SER A 175 2.96 -0.58 4.80
N ASN A 176 4.22 -1.05 4.65
CA ASN A 176 5.42 -0.37 5.09
C ASN A 176 5.82 0.72 4.09
N MET A 177 5.33 1.95 4.29
CA MET A 177 5.66 3.08 3.40
C MET A 177 5.11 4.40 3.95
N THR A 178 5.50 5.52 3.30
CA THR A 178 4.86 6.83 3.49
C THR A 178 3.47 6.85 2.87
N ALA A 179 2.52 7.51 3.53
CA ALA A 179 1.11 7.51 3.15
C ALA A 179 0.88 8.12 1.76
N ASP A 180 1.51 9.26 1.47
CA ASP A 180 1.34 9.96 0.20
C ASP A 180 1.58 9.04 -1.02
N VAL A 181 2.69 8.32 -1.02
CA VAL A 181 3.05 7.41 -2.13
C VAL A 181 2.06 6.24 -2.24
N GLN A 182 1.63 5.67 -1.11
CA GLN A 182 0.68 4.56 -1.13
C GLN A 182 -0.71 4.98 -1.65
N TYR A 183 -1.18 6.17 -1.28
CA TYR A 183 -2.41 6.72 -1.83
C TYR A 183 -2.33 6.94 -3.35
N GLN A 184 -1.21 7.47 -3.86
CA GLN A 184 -1.00 7.65 -5.30
C GLN A 184 -1.05 6.32 -6.05
N LYS A 185 -0.41 5.26 -5.53
CA LYS A 185 -0.46 3.90 -6.11
C LYS A 185 -1.88 3.36 -6.15
N VAL A 186 -2.61 3.42 -5.04
CA VAL A 186 -3.99 2.93 -4.95
C VAL A 186 -4.92 3.66 -5.93
N LEU A 187 -4.76 4.98 -6.06
CA LEU A 187 -5.51 5.79 -7.02
C LEU A 187 -5.21 5.37 -8.46
N LYS A 188 -3.92 5.19 -8.81
CA LYS A 188 -3.51 4.73 -10.15
C LYS A 188 -4.03 3.33 -10.48
N LEU A 189 -4.00 2.41 -9.52
CA LEU A 189 -4.53 1.06 -9.66
C LEU A 189 -6.06 1.01 -9.82
N GLY A 190 -6.78 2.09 -9.49
CA GLY A 190 -8.24 2.15 -9.57
C GLY A 190 -8.97 1.25 -8.56
N LEU A 191 -8.26 0.74 -7.55
CA LEU A 191 -8.79 -0.17 -6.54
C LEU A 191 -9.48 0.54 -5.37
N GLY A 192 -9.31 1.85 -5.23
CA GLY A 192 -9.84 2.64 -4.11
C GLY A 192 -11.34 2.50 -3.87
N LYS A 193 -12.13 2.16 -4.90
CA LYS A 193 -13.58 1.92 -4.82
C LYS A 193 -13.96 0.68 -3.98
N TYR A 194 -13.02 -0.23 -3.74
CA TYR A 194 -13.22 -1.44 -2.94
C TYR A 194 -12.67 -1.34 -1.52
N ILE A 195 -11.75 -0.40 -1.28
CA ILE A 195 -10.97 -0.30 -0.05
C ILE A 195 -11.74 0.52 0.99
N ASP A 196 -11.91 -0.04 2.18
CA ASP A 196 -12.58 0.61 3.32
C ASP A 196 -11.60 1.40 4.19
N GLY A 197 -10.33 1.00 4.24
CA GLY A 197 -9.30 1.68 5.01
C GLY A 197 -7.88 1.33 4.59
N ILE A 198 -6.95 2.19 5.01
CA ILE A 198 -5.52 2.00 4.80
C ILE A 198 -4.77 2.34 6.09
N VAL A 199 -3.76 1.55 6.38
CA VAL A 199 -2.77 1.81 7.43
C VAL A 199 -1.39 1.75 6.80
N THR A 200 -0.61 2.80 7.00
CA THR A 200 0.80 2.84 6.60
C THR A 200 1.70 2.80 7.83
N SER A 201 2.96 2.38 7.67
CA SER A 201 3.93 2.45 8.77
C SER A 201 4.19 3.88 9.21
N GLU A 202 3.97 4.88 8.34
CA GLU A 202 4.03 6.29 8.73
C GLU A 202 2.95 6.65 9.75
N GLU A 203 1.72 6.15 9.58
CA GLU A 203 0.63 6.34 10.54
C GLU A 203 0.82 5.51 11.80
N ALA A 204 1.22 4.24 11.65
CA ALA A 204 1.41 3.31 12.77
C ALA A 204 2.63 3.66 13.64
N GLY A 205 3.60 4.40 13.09
CA GLY A 205 4.86 4.76 13.76
C GLY A 205 5.90 3.64 13.81
N GLU A 206 5.57 2.44 13.35
CA GLU A 206 6.47 1.28 13.23
C GLU A 206 6.11 0.45 12.01
N GLU A 207 7.11 -0.22 11.42
CA GLU A 207 6.95 -1.08 10.25
C GLU A 207 6.57 -2.52 10.65
N LYS A 208 5.93 -3.26 9.74
CA LYS A 208 5.87 -4.72 9.84
C LYS A 208 7.30 -5.26 9.90
N PRO A 209 7.60 -6.26 10.74
CA PRO A 209 6.70 -7.16 11.42
C PRO A 209 6.22 -6.70 12.82
N HIS A 210 6.46 -5.44 13.23
CA HIS A 210 5.95 -4.94 14.52
C HIS A 210 4.43 -4.92 14.54
N ARG A 211 3.86 -5.20 15.73
CA ARG A 211 2.43 -5.40 15.90
C ARG A 211 1.55 -4.17 15.65
N LYS A 212 2.09 -2.96 15.85
CA LYS A 212 1.30 -1.72 15.81
C LYS A 212 0.51 -1.50 14.52
N LEU A 213 1.10 -1.84 13.38
CA LEU A 213 0.42 -1.71 12.09
C LEU A 213 -0.78 -2.65 12.01
N PHE A 214 -0.63 -3.89 12.44
CA PHE A 214 -1.70 -4.88 12.43
C PHE A 214 -2.79 -4.53 13.46
N ASP A 215 -2.41 -4.09 14.68
CA ASP A 215 -3.35 -3.64 15.70
C ASP A 215 -4.21 -2.47 15.17
N LEU A 216 -3.60 -1.50 14.49
CA LEU A 216 -4.32 -0.37 13.91
C LEU A 216 -5.23 -0.80 12.75
N CYS A 217 -4.84 -1.82 11.98
CA CYS A 217 -5.69 -2.40 10.95
C CYS A 217 -7.00 -2.93 11.53
N VAL A 218 -6.93 -3.79 12.55
CA VAL A 218 -8.13 -4.38 13.17
C VAL A 218 -8.96 -3.35 13.95
N GLU A 219 -8.31 -2.38 14.59
CA GLU A 219 -8.98 -1.25 15.25
C GLU A 219 -9.85 -0.46 14.26
N LYS A 220 -9.28 -0.06 13.12
CA LYS A 220 -10.02 0.68 12.08
C LYS A 220 -11.17 -0.11 11.48
N ALA A 221 -11.02 -1.43 11.36
CA ALA A 221 -12.05 -2.31 10.84
C ALA A 221 -13.13 -2.64 11.90
N GLY A 222 -12.86 -2.42 13.17
CA GLY A 222 -13.77 -2.78 14.27
C GLY A 222 -13.95 -4.29 14.42
N VAL A 223 -12.88 -5.08 14.16
CA VAL A 223 -12.86 -6.55 14.22
C VAL A 223 -11.78 -7.03 15.18
N THR A 224 -11.80 -8.33 15.52
CA THR A 224 -10.70 -8.95 16.26
C THR A 224 -9.62 -9.50 15.31
N ILE A 225 -8.48 -9.90 15.88
CA ILE A 225 -7.37 -10.50 15.13
C ILE A 225 -7.82 -11.80 14.46
N GLU A 226 -8.59 -12.63 15.19
CA GLU A 226 -9.06 -13.92 14.73
C GLU A 226 -10.16 -13.80 13.65
N GLU A 227 -10.86 -12.67 13.59
CA GLU A 227 -11.87 -12.35 12.58
C GLU A 227 -11.28 -11.72 11.31
N SER A 228 -9.95 -11.67 11.20
CA SER A 228 -9.26 -11.04 10.09
C SER A 228 -8.25 -11.97 9.43
N ILE A 229 -7.94 -11.70 8.16
CA ILE A 229 -6.89 -12.38 7.40
C ILE A 229 -5.96 -11.31 6.83
N PHE A 230 -4.65 -11.49 6.94
CA PHE A 230 -3.65 -10.68 6.25
C PHE A 230 -3.13 -11.41 5.00
N ILE A 231 -2.92 -10.70 3.92
CA ILE A 231 -2.32 -11.22 2.68
C ILE A 231 -1.16 -10.34 2.30
N GLY A 232 0.02 -10.93 2.11
CA GLY A 232 1.21 -10.22 1.66
C GLY A 232 2.22 -11.16 1.02
N ASP A 233 3.27 -10.59 0.45
CA ASP A 233 4.33 -11.33 -0.25
C ASP A 233 5.55 -11.62 0.62
N SER A 234 5.71 -10.89 1.72
CA SER A 234 6.92 -10.93 2.54
C SER A 234 6.81 -11.90 3.71
N ILE A 235 7.68 -12.93 3.74
CA ILE A 235 7.77 -13.82 4.90
C ILE A 235 8.20 -13.03 6.14
N ALA A 236 9.21 -12.14 6.00
CA ALA A 236 9.80 -11.43 7.13
C ALA A 236 8.86 -10.37 7.72
N HIS A 237 8.07 -9.70 6.89
CA HIS A 237 7.23 -8.59 7.31
C HIS A 237 5.77 -9.02 7.54
N ASP A 238 5.14 -9.66 6.55
CA ASP A 238 3.71 -9.97 6.58
C ASP A 238 3.42 -11.25 7.37
N VAL A 239 4.05 -12.37 6.96
CA VAL A 239 3.78 -13.66 7.59
C VAL A 239 4.25 -13.66 9.04
N THR A 240 5.50 -13.27 9.28
CA THR A 240 6.06 -13.21 10.63
C THR A 240 5.28 -12.23 11.52
N GLY A 241 4.96 -11.04 10.99
CA GLY A 241 4.23 -10.02 11.74
C GLY A 241 2.83 -10.48 12.14
N ALA A 242 2.05 -10.99 11.18
CA ALA A 242 0.71 -11.51 11.43
C ALA A 242 0.72 -12.71 12.40
N GLN A 243 1.59 -13.68 12.19
CA GLN A 243 1.72 -14.84 13.09
C GLN A 243 2.18 -14.45 14.49
N ASN A 244 2.99 -13.40 14.65
CA ASN A 244 3.44 -12.92 15.96
C ASN A 244 2.28 -12.47 16.86
N ILE A 245 1.18 -12.03 16.28
CA ILE A 245 -0.02 -11.58 17.01
C ILE A 245 -1.18 -12.57 16.92
N GLY A 246 -1.00 -13.72 16.28
CA GLY A 246 -2.05 -14.74 16.09
C GLY A 246 -3.05 -14.41 14.97
N MET A 247 -2.72 -13.47 14.06
CA MET A 247 -3.57 -13.15 12.92
C MET A 247 -3.43 -14.20 11.83
N PRO A 248 -4.54 -14.79 11.33
CA PRO A 248 -4.53 -15.62 10.13
C PRO A 248 -3.85 -14.92 8.95
N VAL A 249 -2.97 -15.63 8.22
CA VAL A 249 -2.18 -15.04 7.14
C VAL A 249 -2.07 -15.97 5.94
N ILE A 250 -2.11 -15.39 4.75
CA ILE A 250 -1.89 -16.06 3.47
C ILE A 250 -0.68 -15.39 2.79
N LEU A 251 0.30 -16.20 2.41
CA LEU A 251 1.44 -15.73 1.61
C LEU A 251 1.06 -15.71 0.13
N TYR A 252 1.23 -14.56 -0.51
CA TYR A 252 1.06 -14.41 -1.96
C TYR A 252 2.39 -14.59 -2.67
N ARG A 253 2.48 -15.57 -3.57
CA ARG A 253 3.66 -15.87 -4.39
C ARG A 253 3.21 -16.13 -5.81
N PRO A 254 3.13 -15.09 -6.67
CA PRO A 254 2.67 -15.26 -8.04
C PRO A 254 3.59 -16.24 -8.80
N LYS A 255 2.99 -17.26 -9.38
CA LYS A 255 3.66 -18.28 -10.21
C LYS A 255 2.72 -18.64 -11.35
N GLU A 256 3.28 -18.90 -12.53
CA GLU A 256 2.52 -19.44 -13.64
C GLU A 256 2.19 -20.93 -13.41
N ASN A 257 0.99 -21.33 -13.84
CA ASN A 257 0.55 -22.74 -13.89
C ASN A 257 0.53 -23.50 -12.55
N VAL A 258 0.35 -22.82 -11.42
CA VAL A 258 0.16 -23.45 -10.10
C VAL A 258 -1.31 -23.39 -9.72
N ASN A 259 -1.96 -24.58 -9.65
CA ASN A 259 -3.38 -24.71 -9.29
C ASN A 259 -3.59 -25.18 -7.84
N GLU A 260 -2.56 -25.63 -7.16
CA GLU A 260 -2.64 -26.16 -5.80
C GLU A 260 -2.13 -25.13 -4.78
N ILE A 261 -2.71 -25.14 -3.58
CA ILE A 261 -2.23 -24.37 -2.44
C ILE A 261 -1.01 -25.06 -1.86
N GLU A 262 0.11 -24.36 -1.90
CA GLU A 262 1.34 -24.79 -1.22
C GLU A 262 1.30 -24.39 0.26
N TRP A 263 2.21 -24.95 1.06
CA TRP A 263 2.34 -24.64 2.48
C TRP A 263 3.75 -24.16 2.81
N LEU A 264 3.86 -23.02 3.44
CA LEU A 264 5.10 -22.56 4.06
C LEU A 264 5.13 -23.02 5.52
N GLN A 265 6.17 -23.76 5.92
CA GLN A 265 6.44 -24.05 7.31
C GLN A 265 7.21 -22.88 7.93
N THR A 266 6.72 -22.37 9.04
CA THR A 266 7.36 -21.32 9.84
C THR A 266 7.61 -21.82 11.26
N GLU A 267 8.32 -21.06 12.08
CA GLU A 267 8.51 -21.38 13.51
C GLU A 267 7.19 -21.38 14.30
N LYS A 268 6.19 -20.60 13.85
CA LYS A 268 4.90 -20.43 14.52
C LYS A 268 3.74 -21.23 13.93
N GLY A 269 4.04 -22.07 12.95
CA GLY A 269 3.03 -22.93 12.34
C GLY A 269 3.13 -22.95 10.82
N LYS A 270 2.01 -23.26 10.17
CA LYS A 270 1.92 -23.31 8.71
C LYS A 270 1.21 -22.08 8.19
N CYS A 271 1.61 -21.65 7.01
CA CYS A 271 0.98 -20.57 6.27
C CYS A 271 0.63 -21.07 4.87
N PRO A 272 -0.64 -20.96 4.41
CA PRO A 272 -0.99 -21.31 3.03
C PRO A 272 -0.37 -20.31 2.07
N VAL A 273 0.10 -20.80 0.92
CA VAL A 273 0.72 -20.02 -0.15
C VAL A 273 -0.16 -20.10 -1.37
N ILE A 274 -0.60 -18.94 -1.85
CA ILE A 274 -1.38 -18.83 -3.08
C ILE A 274 -0.55 -18.22 -4.21
N ALA A 275 -0.72 -18.73 -5.43
CA ALA A 275 -0.10 -18.19 -6.63
C ALA A 275 -1.03 -17.23 -7.39
N HIS A 276 -2.34 -17.36 -7.18
CA HIS A 276 -3.39 -16.55 -7.80
C HIS A 276 -4.45 -16.16 -6.78
N PHE A 277 -5.02 -14.97 -6.90
CA PHE A 277 -6.07 -14.51 -5.99
C PHE A 277 -7.37 -15.34 -6.08
N SER A 278 -7.60 -16.06 -7.17
CA SER A 278 -8.72 -17.02 -7.28
C SER A 278 -8.66 -18.16 -6.25
N GLN A 279 -7.47 -18.45 -5.70
CA GLN A 279 -7.26 -19.48 -4.67
C GLN A 279 -7.59 -18.99 -3.25
N PHE A 280 -7.90 -17.68 -3.08
CA PHE A 280 -8.09 -17.08 -1.77
C PHE A 280 -9.12 -17.80 -0.91
N PHE A 281 -10.32 -18.06 -1.43
CA PHE A 281 -11.40 -18.67 -0.64
C PHE A 281 -11.11 -20.11 -0.23
N GLU A 282 -10.35 -20.82 -1.04
CA GLU A 282 -9.89 -22.17 -0.67
C GLU A 282 -8.83 -22.09 0.42
N ALA A 283 -7.84 -21.22 0.28
CA ALA A 283 -6.80 -21.01 1.28
C ALA A 283 -7.37 -20.52 2.62
N ALA A 284 -8.32 -19.59 2.59
CA ALA A 284 -8.96 -19.05 3.79
C ALA A 284 -9.76 -20.07 4.60
N LYS A 285 -10.27 -21.14 3.98
CA LYS A 285 -10.93 -22.25 4.69
C LYS A 285 -9.97 -23.17 5.44
N LEU A 286 -8.68 -23.07 5.14
CA LEU A 286 -7.63 -23.88 5.74
C LEU A 286 -6.98 -23.21 6.95
N LEU A 287 -7.35 -21.94 7.23
CA LEU A 287 -6.94 -21.13 8.39
C LEU A 287 -7.89 -21.35 9.56
#